data_599dd9b6d7d7b063b52ce7ae37b4c831
#
_entry.id   599dd9b6d7d7b063b52ce7ae37b4c831
#
_cell.length_a   1.000
_cell.length_b   1.000
_cell.length_c   1.000
_cell.angle_alpha   90.00
_cell.angle_beta   90.00
_cell.angle_gamma   90.00
#
_symmetry.space_group_name_H-M   'P 1'
#
loop_
_entity.id
_entity.type
_entity.pdbx_description
1 polymer ?
#
loop_
_entity_poly.entity_id
_entity_poly.type
_entity_poly.pdbx_seq_one_letter_code
_entity_poly.pdbx_strand_id
1 'polypeptide(L)' 'MEDKNRFSILLEHLLEVAEVKNYTLAKRLQYDVSYISKWVSGRMLPAKKTEKRVMEGISACVVDEATDDG' A
#
# COMPACT_ATOMS: atom_id res chain seq x y z
N MET A 1 -3.70 21.91 -6.41
CA MET A 1 -4.82 21.11 -5.91
C MET A 1 -4.47 19.62 -5.85
N GLU A 2 -4.85 18.99 -4.78
CA GLU A 2 -4.49 17.61 -4.57
C GLU A 2 -5.39 16.66 -5.34
N ASP A 3 -4.77 15.75 -6.07
CA ASP A 3 -5.50 14.67 -6.70
C ASP A 3 -5.49 13.42 -5.83
N LYS A 4 -4.66 13.43 -4.81
CA LYS A 4 -4.54 12.28 -3.93
C LYS A 4 -5.61 12.32 -2.85
N ASN A 5 -6.06 11.16 -2.46
CA ASN A 5 -7.02 11.02 -1.39
C ASN A 5 -6.31 10.56 -0.12
N ARG A 6 -7.08 10.46 0.96
CA ARG A 6 -6.50 10.08 2.24
C ARG A 6 -5.86 8.70 2.18
N PHE A 7 -6.50 7.78 1.49
CA PHE A 7 -5.97 6.42 1.38
C PHE A 7 -4.62 6.42 0.67
N SER A 8 -4.51 7.15 -0.44
CA SER A 8 -3.28 7.14 -1.21
C SER A 8 -2.15 7.82 -0.44
N ILE A 9 -2.46 8.88 0.29
CA ILE A 9 -1.46 9.57 1.10
C ILE A 9 -0.94 8.65 2.19
N LEU A 10 -1.84 7.96 2.86
CA LEU A 10 -1.46 7.03 3.91
C LEU A 10 -0.64 5.88 3.35
N LEU A 11 -1.08 5.33 2.24
CA LEU A 11 -0.39 4.21 1.61
C LEU A 11 1.03 4.62 1.21
N GLU A 12 1.16 5.76 0.55
CA GLU A 12 2.46 6.24 0.14
C GLU A 12 3.37 6.45 1.35
N HIS A 13 2.82 7.04 2.39
CA HIS A 13 3.59 7.31 3.60
C HIS A 13 4.06 6.01 4.26
N LEU A 14 3.19 5.03 4.37
CA LEU A 14 3.55 3.76 4.97
C LEU A 14 4.63 3.03 4.19
N LEU A 15 4.51 3.04 2.86
CA LEU A 15 5.51 2.40 2.02
C LEU A 15 6.85 3.09 2.16
N GLU A 16 6.84 4.40 2.26
CA GLU A 16 8.07 5.16 2.38
C GLU A 16 8.74 4.92 3.72
N VAL A 17 7.98 4.99 4.79
CA VAL A 17 8.52 4.80 6.14
C VAL A 17 9.09 3.40 6.32
N ALA A 18 8.40 2.40 5.80
CA ALA A 18 8.84 1.02 5.91
C ALA A 18 9.83 0.64 4.82
N GLU A 19 10.07 1.54 3.87
CA GLU A 19 10.96 1.28 2.75
C GLU A 19 10.51 0.08 1.94
N VAL A 20 9.20 -0.04 1.76
CA VAL A 20 8.61 -1.11 0.98
C VAL A 20 8.29 -0.58 -0.41
N LYS A 21 8.69 -1.32 -1.41
CA LYS A 21 8.45 -0.91 -2.79
C LYS A 21 7.09 -1.39 -3.27
N ASN A 22 6.58 -0.68 -4.28
CA ASN A 22 5.25 -1.00 -4.81
C ASN A 22 5.15 -2.47 -5.23
N TYR A 23 6.16 -2.98 -5.93
CA TYR A 23 6.09 -4.35 -6.39
C TYR A 23 6.14 -5.35 -5.24
N THR A 24 6.82 -5.00 -4.16
CA THR A 24 6.86 -5.88 -3.00
C THR A 24 5.49 -6.00 -2.37
N LEU A 25 4.80 -4.87 -2.22
CA LEU A 25 3.46 -4.88 -1.68
C LEU A 25 2.49 -5.60 -2.62
N ALA A 26 2.63 -5.37 -3.92
CA ALA A 26 1.76 -6.03 -4.89
C ALA A 26 1.90 -7.54 -4.80
N LYS A 27 3.12 -8.00 -4.68
CA LYS A 27 3.38 -9.43 -4.56
C LYS A 27 2.78 -9.99 -3.29
N ARG A 28 2.91 -9.25 -2.18
CA ARG A 28 2.32 -9.65 -0.90
C ARG A 28 0.81 -9.80 -1.00
N LEU A 29 0.18 -8.83 -1.66
CA LEU A 29 -1.27 -8.80 -1.76
C LEU A 29 -1.77 -9.62 -2.94
N GLN A 30 -0.87 -10.12 -3.77
CA GLN A 30 -1.22 -10.90 -4.96
C GLN A 30 -2.00 -10.06 -5.95
N TYR A 31 -1.58 -8.82 -6.08
CA TYR A 31 -2.12 -7.90 -7.07
C TYR A 31 -1.04 -7.51 -8.06
N ASP A 32 -1.47 -7.01 -9.21
CA ASP A 32 -0.55 -6.45 -10.18
C ASP A 32 0.00 -5.13 -9.62
N VAL A 33 1.28 -4.88 -9.85
CA VAL A 33 1.91 -3.66 -9.36
C VAL A 33 1.23 -2.42 -9.91
N SER A 34 0.58 -2.51 -11.06
CA SER A 34 -0.11 -1.37 -11.63
C SER A 34 -1.26 -0.91 -10.73
N TYR A 35 -1.89 -1.83 -10.02
CA TYR A 35 -2.93 -1.46 -9.07
C TYR A 35 -2.36 -0.64 -7.93
N ILE A 36 -1.24 -1.12 -7.39
CA ILE A 36 -0.59 -0.41 -6.28
C ILE A 36 -0.20 1.00 -6.73
N SER A 37 0.35 1.13 -7.91
CA SER A 37 0.76 2.41 -8.45
C SER A 37 -0.43 3.36 -8.58
N LYS A 38 -1.57 2.86 -9.03
CA LYS A 38 -2.76 3.68 -9.17
C LYS A 38 -3.30 4.13 -7.81
N TRP A 39 -3.24 3.23 -6.83
CA TRP A 39 -3.68 3.56 -5.48
C TRP A 39 -2.77 4.62 -4.86
N VAL A 40 -1.47 4.47 -5.04
CA VAL A 40 -0.50 5.42 -4.48
C VAL A 40 -0.65 6.78 -5.13
N SER A 41 -0.90 6.82 -6.41
CA SER A 41 -1.05 8.10 -7.14
C SER A 41 -2.41 8.74 -6.91
N GLY A 42 -3.35 8.01 -6.34
CA GLY A 42 -4.68 8.53 -6.08
C GLY A 42 -5.61 8.45 -7.27
N ARG A 43 -5.20 7.79 -8.33
CA ARG A 43 -6.01 7.65 -9.53
C ARG A 43 -7.17 6.70 -9.33
N MET A 44 -7.01 5.75 -8.41
CA MET A 44 -8.01 4.73 -8.19
C MET A 44 -8.03 4.35 -6.72
N LEU A 45 -9.21 4.02 -6.24
CA LEU A 45 -9.37 3.53 -4.88
C LEU A 45 -9.84 2.08 -4.94
N PRO A 46 -9.39 1.23 -4.02
CA PRO A 46 -9.93 -0.11 -3.95
C PRO A 46 -11.38 -0.07 -3.46
N ALA A 47 -12.16 -1.09 -3.81
CA ALA A 47 -13.50 -1.23 -3.29
C ALA A 47 -13.43 -1.38 -1.77
N LYS A 48 -14.54 -1.10 -1.08
CA LYS A 48 -14.54 -1.14 0.38
C LYS A 48 -14.09 -2.48 0.93
N LYS A 49 -14.55 -3.56 0.34
CA LYS A 49 -14.13 -4.88 0.78
C LYS A 49 -12.64 -5.09 0.53
N THR A 50 -12.20 -4.65 -0.63
CA THR A 50 -10.80 -4.77 -1.01
C THR A 50 -9.95 -3.84 -0.17
N GLU A 51 -10.46 -2.65 0.15
CA GLU A 51 -9.73 -1.69 0.95
C GLU A 51 -9.36 -2.28 2.31
N LYS A 52 -10.30 -2.93 2.95
CA LYS A 52 -10.03 -3.54 4.25
C LYS A 52 -8.93 -4.59 4.13
N ARG A 53 -9.02 -5.43 3.12
CA ARG A 53 -8.03 -6.47 2.89
C ARG A 53 -6.67 -5.85 2.59
N VAL A 54 -6.66 -4.79 1.80
CA VAL A 54 -5.42 -4.11 1.45
C VAL A 54 -4.78 -3.50 2.69
N MET A 55 -5.58 -2.85 3.52
CA MET A 55 -5.04 -2.23 4.73
C MET A 55 -4.46 -3.28 5.68
N GLU A 56 -5.11 -4.41 5.79
CA GLU A 56 -4.58 -5.50 6.62
C GLU A 56 -3.27 -6.02 6.06
N GLY A 57 -3.20 -6.16 4.73
CA GLY A 57 -1.98 -6.60 4.08
C GLY A 57 -0.86 -5.60 4.23
N ILE A 58 -1.17 -4.32 4.12
CA ILE A 58 -0.19 -3.27 4.29
C ILE A 58 0.36 -3.29 5.71
N SER A 59 -0.52 -3.40 6.69
CA SER A 59 -0.09 -3.44 8.09
C SER A 59 0.84 -4.62 8.34
N ALA A 60 0.48 -5.78 7.82
CA ALA A 60 1.31 -6.96 7.99
C ALA A 60 2.66 -6.78 7.32
N CYS A 61 2.66 -6.19 6.13
CA CYS A 61 3.89 -5.97 5.39
C CYS A 61 4.80 -4.99 6.13
N VAL A 62 4.23 -3.93 6.66
CA VAL A 62 4.99 -2.92 7.40
C VAL A 62 5.59 -3.53 8.65
N VAL A 63 4.79 -4.31 9.37
CA VAL A 63 5.28 -4.96 10.60
C VAL A 63 6.42 -5.93 10.28
N ASP A 64 6.26 -6.72 9.21
CA ASP A 64 7.31 -7.65 8.82
C ASP A 64 8.61 -6.93 8.50
N GLU A 65 8.52 -5.86 7.73
CA GLU A 65 9.72 -5.12 7.36
C GLU A 65 10.34 -4.42 8.56
N ALA A 66 9.50 -3.92 9.47
CA ALA A 66 9.98 -3.21 10.63
C ALA A 66 10.69 -4.13 11.61
N THR A 67 10.31 -5.41 11.64
CA THR A 67 10.89 -6.37 12.59
C THR A 67 11.91 -7.28 11.94
N ASP A 68 12.31 -6.95 10.73
CA ASP A 68 13.17 -7.83 9.95
C ASP A 68 14.55 -8.01 10.58
N ASP A 69 15.02 -7.01 11.24
CA ASP A 69 16.35 -7.09 11.83
C ASP A 69 16.42 -8.02 13.03
N GLY A 70 15.25 -8.46 13.43
CA GLY A 70 15.06 -9.44 14.48
C GLY A 70 16.16 -9.68 15.43
#